data_2768c62abcf3bba869a11e94522052af
#
_entry.id   2768c62abcf3bba869a11e94522052af
#
_cell.length_a   1.000
_cell.length_b   1.000
_cell.length_c   1.000
_cell.angle_alpha   90.00
_cell.angle_beta   90.00
_cell.angle_gamma   90.00
#
_symmetry.space_group_name_H-M   'P 1'
#
loop_
_entity.id
_entity.type
_entity.pdbx_description
1 polymer ?
#
loop_
_entity_poly.entity_id
_entity_poly.type
_entity_poly.pdbx_seq_one_letter_code
_entity_poly.pdbx_strand_id
1 'polypeptide(L)'
;MSIDNYVNGMSEGSQRRGSVKDKVYKRPVSILVVIYAQDTKRVLMLQRRDDPDFWQSVTGSGEEGETAPQAAVREVKEEVTIDVVAEQLTLIDCQRTVEFEIFSHLRHRYAPGVTRNTESWFCLALPHERQIVFTEHLAYKWLDAPAAAALTKSWSNRQAIEQFVINAA
;
A
#
# COMPACT_ATOMS: atom_id res chain seq x y z
N MET A 1 -9.89 6.00 6.79
CA MET A 1 -9.74 4.61 6.44
C MET A 1 -11.07 3.99 6.22
N SER A 2 -11.18 3.34 5.14
CA SER A 2 -12.44 2.72 4.80
C SER A 2 -12.81 1.60 5.76
N ILE A 3 -11.86 0.99 6.36
CA ILE A 3 -12.14 -0.05 7.33
C ILE A 3 -12.91 0.51 8.52
N ASP A 4 -12.56 1.70 8.93
CA ASP A 4 -13.26 2.31 10.05
C ASP A 4 -14.71 2.59 9.71
N ASN A 5 -14.95 3.03 8.49
CA ASN A 5 -16.31 3.27 8.08
C ASN A 5 -17.13 2.00 8.08
N TYR A 6 -16.49 0.93 7.65
CA TYR A 6 -17.14 -0.34 7.61
C TYR A 6 -17.54 -0.80 9.03
N VAL A 7 -16.64 -0.64 9.97
CA VAL A 7 -16.92 -1.00 11.34
C VAL A 7 -18.09 -0.20 11.88
N ASN A 8 -18.08 1.08 11.61
CA ASN A 8 -19.15 1.92 12.09
C ASN A 8 -20.48 1.50 11.52
N GLY A 9 -20.48 1.17 10.26
CA GLY A 9 -21.71 0.74 9.65
C GLY A 9 -22.22 -0.55 10.22
N MET A 10 -21.32 -1.41 10.62
CA MET A 10 -21.76 -2.67 11.17
C MET A 10 -22.22 -2.58 12.59
N SER A 11 -21.65 -1.70 13.34
CA SER A 11 -21.94 -1.71 14.74
C SER A 11 -23.29 -1.14 15.05
N GLU A 12 -23.91 -0.49 14.12
CA GLU A 12 -25.13 0.11 14.49
C GLU A 12 -26.18 -0.88 14.84
N GLY A 13 -26.12 -1.95 14.48
CA GLY A 13 -27.12 -2.85 14.90
C GLY A 13 -26.84 -3.39 16.18
N SER A 14 -26.00 -3.66 16.52
CA SER A 14 -25.86 -4.36 17.59
C SER A 14 -25.27 -3.92 18.60
N GLN A 15 -25.29 -3.53 18.39
CA GLN A 15 -24.79 -3.29 19.07
C GLN A 15 -24.54 -3.46 19.93
N ARG A 16 -24.44 -3.52 19.83
CA ARG A 16 -24.21 -3.98 20.41
C ARG A 16 -23.49 -4.33 21.17
N ARG A 17 -23.27 -4.23 21.21
CA ARG A 17 -22.75 -4.79 21.89
C ARG A 17 -21.55 -5.27 22.01
N GLY A 18 -21.32 -5.62 22.13
CA GLY A 18 -20.19 -6.25 22.30
C GLY A 18 -19.18 -6.08 21.34
N SER A 19 -19.16 -5.02 20.82
CA SER A 19 -18.26 -4.75 19.78
C SER A 19 -16.81 -4.91 20.16
N VAL A 20 -16.52 -5.00 21.42
CA VAL A 20 -15.14 -5.25 21.79
C VAL A 20 -14.60 -6.46 21.13
N LYS A 21 -15.44 -7.43 20.87
CA LYS A 21 -15.00 -8.64 20.23
C LYS A 21 -15.03 -8.56 18.75
N ASP A 22 -15.64 -7.52 18.21
CA ASP A 22 -15.76 -7.41 16.77
C ASP A 22 -14.57 -6.71 16.21
N LYS A 23 -13.48 -7.42 16.15
CA LYS A 23 -12.26 -6.89 15.59
C LYS A 23 -12.34 -6.93 14.09
N VAL A 24 -11.98 -5.83 13.44
CA VAL A 24 -11.94 -5.78 12.00
C VAL A 24 -10.55 -6.17 11.54
N TYR A 25 -10.50 -7.17 10.69
CA TYR A 25 -9.25 -7.70 10.18
C TYR A 25 -8.99 -7.19 8.78
N LYS A 26 -7.72 -7.07 8.43
CA LYS A 26 -7.33 -6.76 7.06
C LYS A 26 -7.67 -7.94 6.17
N ARG A 27 -8.11 -7.66 4.95
CA ARG A 27 -8.28 -8.69 3.96
C ARG A 27 -6.92 -9.06 3.37
N PRO A 28 -6.66 -10.35 3.12
CA PRO A 28 -5.37 -10.77 2.58
C PRO A 28 -5.30 -10.61 1.06
N VAL A 29 -5.87 -9.52 0.55
CA VAL A 29 -5.82 -9.12 -0.85
C VAL A 29 -5.45 -7.66 -0.85
N SER A 30 -4.30 -7.33 -1.43
CA SER A 30 -3.76 -5.98 -1.33
C SER A 30 -3.21 -5.51 -2.66
N ILE A 31 -2.84 -4.24 -2.69
CA ILE A 31 -2.17 -3.64 -3.83
C ILE A 31 -0.85 -3.04 -3.36
N LEU A 32 0.05 -2.89 -4.30
CA LEU A 32 1.32 -2.21 -4.12
C LEU A 32 1.44 -1.20 -5.25
N VAL A 33 1.72 0.05 -4.89
CA VAL A 33 1.92 1.10 -5.89
C VAL A 33 3.31 1.68 -5.71
N VAL A 34 4.18 1.44 -6.67
CA VAL A 34 5.51 2.05 -6.70
C VAL A 34 5.36 3.43 -7.33
N ILE A 35 5.63 4.47 -6.54
CA ILE A 35 5.55 5.84 -7.00
C ILE A 35 6.98 6.35 -7.22
N TYR A 36 7.24 6.90 -8.40
CA TYR A 36 8.57 7.42 -8.71
C TYR A 36 8.46 8.72 -9.50
N ALA A 37 9.51 9.52 -9.42
CA ALA A 37 9.59 10.75 -10.18
C ALA A 37 10.18 10.45 -11.55
N GLN A 38 9.53 10.95 -12.58
CA GLN A 38 9.90 10.62 -13.95
C GLN A 38 11.26 11.22 -14.33
N ASP A 39 11.57 12.39 -13.82
CA ASP A 39 12.82 13.07 -14.14
C ASP A 39 14.03 12.49 -13.41
N THR A 40 13.89 12.16 -12.13
CA THR A 40 15.03 11.67 -11.34
C THR A 40 15.08 10.15 -11.25
N LYS A 41 13.96 9.48 -11.52
CA LYS A 41 13.78 8.04 -11.32
C LYS A 41 13.90 7.64 -9.86
N ARG A 42 13.81 8.60 -8.94
CA ARG A 42 13.83 8.28 -7.52
C ARG A 42 12.46 7.82 -7.06
N VAL A 43 12.46 6.91 -6.13
CA VAL A 43 11.27 6.21 -5.67
C VAL A 43 10.85 6.72 -4.31
N LEU A 44 9.55 6.90 -4.13
CA LEU A 44 8.98 7.31 -2.85
C LEU A 44 8.89 6.12 -1.93
N MET A 45 9.48 6.22 -0.75
CA MET A 45 9.42 5.20 0.28
C MET A 45 8.85 5.79 1.55
N LEU A 46 8.00 5.01 2.23
CA LEU A 46 7.28 5.42 3.43
C LEU A 46 7.71 4.53 4.59
N GLN A 47 7.93 5.13 5.75
CA GLN A 47 8.32 4.41 6.95
C GLN A 47 7.08 3.97 7.71
N ARG A 48 6.98 2.68 7.98
CA ARG A 48 5.81 2.14 8.68
C ARG A 48 5.82 2.54 10.15
N ARG A 49 4.63 2.83 10.66
CA ARG A 49 4.47 3.18 12.06
C ARG A 49 4.55 1.93 12.96
N ASP A 50 4.03 0.81 12.48
CA ASP A 50 4.02 -0.43 13.26
C ASP A 50 5.33 -1.22 13.18
N ASP A 51 6.24 -0.80 12.30
CA ASP A 51 7.56 -1.42 12.16
C ASP A 51 8.49 -0.37 11.57
N PRO A 52 9.09 0.50 12.41
CA PRO A 52 9.86 1.65 11.91
C PRO A 52 11.08 1.30 11.06
N ASP A 53 11.55 0.05 11.13
CA ASP A 53 12.65 -0.37 10.25
C ASP A 53 12.16 -0.81 8.88
N PHE A 54 10.84 -0.82 8.67
CA PHE A 54 10.26 -1.31 7.43
C PHE A 54 9.82 -0.09 6.58
N TRP A 55 10.55 0.14 5.50
CA TRP A 55 10.21 1.16 4.51
C TRP A 55 9.59 0.48 3.32
N GLN A 56 8.59 1.11 2.72
CA GLN A 56 7.81 0.48 1.66
C GLN A 56 7.18 1.51 0.73
N SER A 57 6.78 1.05 -0.44
CA SER A 57 5.92 1.83 -1.33
C SER A 57 4.50 1.86 -0.74
N VAL A 58 3.56 2.53 -1.43
CA VAL A 58 2.17 2.55 -0.99
C VAL A 58 1.61 1.12 -1.09
N THR A 59 0.98 0.67 -0.04
CA THR A 59 0.34 -0.63 -0.02
C THR A 59 -0.89 -0.57 0.88
N GLY A 60 -1.88 -1.41 0.60
CA GLY A 60 -3.06 -1.50 1.43
C GLY A 60 -4.00 -2.57 0.94
N SER A 61 -4.90 -2.98 1.80
CA SER A 61 -5.86 -4.04 1.49
C SER A 61 -7.00 -3.48 0.65
N GLY A 62 -7.44 -4.27 -0.32
CA GLY A 62 -8.65 -3.95 -1.06
C GLY A 62 -9.87 -4.16 -0.19
N GLU A 63 -10.93 -3.44 -0.52
CA GLU A 63 -12.20 -3.59 0.17
C GLU A 63 -13.12 -4.51 -0.64
N GLU A 64 -14.10 -5.05 0.05
CA GLU A 64 -15.03 -5.95 -0.61
C GLU A 64 -15.72 -5.24 -1.77
N GLY A 65 -15.76 -5.88 -2.93
CA GLY A 65 -16.37 -5.28 -4.11
C GLY A 65 -15.49 -4.31 -4.87
N GLU A 66 -14.31 -4.03 -4.36
CA GLU A 66 -13.38 -3.08 -4.98
C GLU A 66 -12.43 -3.83 -5.91
N THR A 67 -12.21 -3.27 -7.10
CA THR A 67 -11.19 -3.83 -8.00
C THR A 67 -9.82 -3.41 -7.53
N ALA A 68 -8.78 -4.11 -8.00
CA ALA A 68 -7.41 -3.76 -7.63
C ALA A 68 -7.04 -2.32 -8.06
N PRO A 69 -7.36 -1.88 -9.30
CA PRO A 69 -7.08 -0.48 -9.66
C PRO A 69 -7.81 0.52 -8.79
N GLN A 70 -9.05 0.23 -8.40
CA GLN A 70 -9.80 1.12 -7.50
C GLN A 70 -9.12 1.21 -6.14
N ALA A 71 -8.66 0.08 -5.61
CA ALA A 71 -7.95 0.05 -4.35
C ALA A 71 -6.65 0.85 -4.44
N ALA A 72 -5.93 0.72 -5.55
CA ALA A 72 -4.69 1.45 -5.76
C ALA A 72 -4.92 2.95 -5.74
N VAL A 73 -5.91 3.44 -6.47
CA VAL A 73 -6.24 4.86 -6.52
C VAL A 73 -6.61 5.37 -5.13
N ARG A 74 -7.43 4.60 -4.42
CA ARG A 74 -7.89 4.98 -3.08
C ARG A 74 -6.73 5.03 -2.09
N GLU A 75 -5.89 4.01 -2.07
CA GLU A 75 -4.79 3.95 -1.11
C GLU A 75 -3.75 5.04 -1.37
N VAL A 76 -3.47 5.35 -2.62
CA VAL A 76 -2.55 6.45 -2.95
C VAL A 76 -3.10 7.76 -2.39
N LYS A 77 -4.40 8.00 -2.56
CA LYS A 77 -4.99 9.22 -2.05
C LYS A 77 -4.99 9.25 -0.51
N GLU A 78 -5.31 8.13 0.11
CA GLU A 78 -5.36 8.06 1.58
C GLU A 78 -3.98 8.20 2.20
N GLU A 79 -2.97 7.55 1.63
CA GLU A 79 -1.67 7.49 2.28
C GLU A 79 -0.77 8.69 1.97
N VAL A 80 -0.81 9.19 0.74
CA VAL A 80 0.12 10.24 0.34
C VAL A 80 -0.58 11.46 -0.26
N THR A 81 -1.89 11.51 -0.20
CA THR A 81 -2.69 12.67 -0.59
C THR A 81 -2.48 13.05 -2.05
N ILE A 82 -2.34 12.07 -2.92
CA ILE A 82 -2.26 12.27 -4.36
C ILE A 82 -3.53 11.72 -4.99
N ASP A 83 -4.27 12.60 -5.65
CA ASP A 83 -5.50 12.22 -6.34
C ASP A 83 -5.17 11.94 -7.80
N VAL A 84 -5.01 10.65 -8.11
CA VAL A 84 -4.60 10.22 -9.44
C VAL A 84 -5.57 10.71 -10.51
N VAL A 85 -6.86 10.68 -10.21
CA VAL A 85 -7.88 11.07 -11.19
C VAL A 85 -7.89 12.58 -11.37
N ALA A 86 -7.92 13.34 -10.27
CA ALA A 86 -7.99 14.80 -10.34
C ALA A 86 -6.76 15.39 -11.00
N GLU A 87 -5.58 14.81 -10.75
CA GLU A 87 -4.34 15.29 -11.35
C GLU A 87 -4.08 14.70 -12.73
N GLN A 88 -4.97 13.84 -13.19
CA GLN A 88 -4.85 13.21 -14.52
C GLN A 88 -3.53 12.43 -14.66
N LEU A 89 -3.14 11.76 -13.60
CA LEU A 89 -1.97 10.92 -13.63
C LEU A 89 -2.34 9.54 -14.16
N THR A 90 -1.36 8.85 -14.74
CA THR A 90 -1.59 7.52 -15.27
C THR A 90 -1.11 6.48 -14.29
N LEU A 91 -2.05 5.70 -13.77
CA LEU A 91 -1.73 4.54 -12.96
C LEU A 91 -1.52 3.36 -13.88
N ILE A 92 -0.33 2.78 -13.84
CA ILE A 92 0.01 1.65 -14.70
C ILE A 92 -0.22 0.36 -13.93
N ASP A 93 -1.08 -0.51 -14.48
CA ASP A 93 -1.26 -1.86 -13.95
C ASP A 93 -0.12 -2.70 -14.49
N CYS A 94 0.74 -3.17 -13.60
CA CYS A 94 1.91 -3.98 -13.98
C CYS A 94 1.52 -5.40 -14.40
N GLN A 95 0.25 -5.75 -14.20
CA GLN A 95 -0.26 -7.07 -14.56
C GLN A 95 0.53 -8.18 -13.89
N ARG A 96 0.95 -7.93 -12.66
CA ARG A 96 1.63 -8.90 -11.83
C ARG A 96 0.87 -9.03 -10.53
N THR A 97 0.64 -10.26 -10.14
CA THR A 97 0.04 -10.60 -8.86
C THR A 97 0.93 -11.65 -8.23
N VAL A 98 1.34 -11.41 -7.01
CA VAL A 98 2.19 -12.34 -6.28
C VAL A 98 1.53 -12.71 -4.97
N GLU A 99 1.94 -13.83 -4.43
CA GLU A 99 1.48 -14.26 -3.13
C GLU A 99 2.70 -14.37 -2.23
N PHE A 100 2.59 -13.87 -1.01
CA PHE A 100 3.71 -13.94 -0.09
C PHE A 100 3.22 -14.24 1.32
N GLU A 101 4.15 -14.74 2.12
CA GLU A 101 3.87 -15.04 3.51
C GLU A 101 3.94 -13.75 4.31
N ILE A 102 2.91 -13.53 5.13
CA ILE A 102 2.85 -12.34 5.97
C ILE A 102 3.86 -12.49 7.10
N PHE A 103 4.65 -11.44 7.37
CA PHE A 103 5.59 -11.46 8.50
C PHE A 103 4.83 -11.82 9.77
N SER A 104 5.41 -12.71 10.57
CA SER A 104 4.72 -13.22 11.74
C SER A 104 4.29 -12.11 12.70
N HIS A 105 5.10 -11.07 12.85
CA HIS A 105 4.78 -9.98 13.77
C HIS A 105 3.66 -9.06 13.26
N LEU A 106 3.23 -9.25 12.02
CA LEU A 106 2.14 -8.47 11.45
C LEU A 106 0.86 -9.29 11.28
N ARG A 107 0.91 -10.59 11.57
CA ARG A 107 -0.24 -11.47 11.34
C ARG A 107 -1.43 -11.14 12.22
N HIS A 108 -1.18 -10.49 13.35
CA HIS A 108 -2.27 -10.12 14.26
C HIS A 108 -3.29 -9.16 13.60
N ARG A 109 -2.92 -8.55 12.50
CA ARG A 109 -3.82 -7.65 11.77
C ARG A 109 -4.80 -8.40 10.89
N TYR A 110 -4.63 -9.69 10.73
CA TYR A 110 -5.46 -10.54 9.88
C TYR A 110 -6.23 -11.53 10.72
N ALA A 111 -7.26 -12.14 10.14
CA ALA A 111 -8.04 -13.15 10.85
C ALA A 111 -7.17 -14.33 11.24
N PRO A 112 -7.49 -15.02 12.33
CA PRO A 112 -6.74 -16.20 12.74
C PRO A 112 -6.65 -17.21 11.60
N GLY A 113 -5.45 -17.74 11.40
CA GLY A 113 -5.22 -18.72 10.35
C GLY A 113 -4.80 -18.13 9.02
N VAL A 114 -4.90 -16.82 8.86
CA VAL A 114 -4.45 -16.16 7.63
C VAL A 114 -2.95 -15.95 7.72
N THR A 115 -2.21 -16.55 6.80
CA THR A 115 -0.75 -16.46 6.80
C THR A 115 -0.19 -15.91 5.50
N ARG A 116 -1.00 -15.84 4.43
CA ARG A 116 -0.52 -15.41 3.12
C ARG A 116 -1.39 -14.31 2.57
N ASN A 117 -0.78 -13.43 1.78
CA ASN A 117 -1.44 -12.28 1.18
C ASN A 117 -1.21 -12.31 -0.33
N THR A 118 -2.24 -11.95 -1.10
CA THR A 118 -2.15 -11.84 -2.55
C THR A 118 -2.05 -10.35 -2.90
N GLU A 119 -1.03 -9.97 -3.64
CA GLU A 119 -0.73 -8.56 -3.90
C GLU A 119 -0.63 -8.30 -5.39
N SER A 120 -1.33 -7.27 -5.86
CA SER A 120 -1.30 -6.83 -7.26
C SER A 120 -0.47 -5.55 -7.36
N TRP A 121 0.37 -5.45 -8.38
CA TRP A 121 1.38 -4.39 -8.53
C TRP A 121 0.97 -3.31 -9.51
N PHE A 122 1.24 -2.07 -9.12
CA PHE A 122 1.00 -0.88 -9.94
C PHE A 122 2.20 0.05 -9.85
N CYS A 123 2.34 0.89 -10.87
CA CYS A 123 3.34 1.96 -10.87
C CYS A 123 2.64 3.29 -11.14
N LEU A 124 3.16 4.34 -10.54
CA LEU A 124 2.66 5.69 -10.74
C LEU A 124 3.85 6.62 -10.93
N ALA A 125 3.96 7.23 -12.10
CA ALA A 125 5.02 8.18 -12.38
C ALA A 125 4.50 9.58 -12.13
N LEU A 126 5.21 10.34 -11.29
CA LEU A 126 4.98 11.77 -11.13
C LEU A 126 5.98 12.50 -12.01
N PRO A 127 5.64 13.68 -12.55
CA PRO A 127 6.60 14.41 -13.36
C PRO A 127 7.89 14.73 -12.59
N HIS A 128 7.74 15.08 -11.31
CA HIS A 128 8.85 15.51 -10.44
C HIS A 128 8.63 14.97 -9.04
N GLU A 129 9.70 14.94 -8.26
CA GLU A 129 9.55 14.71 -6.82
C GLU A 129 8.76 15.87 -6.22
N ARG A 130 8.02 15.58 -5.20
CA ARG A 130 7.25 16.60 -4.50
C ARG A 130 7.29 16.35 -3.01
N GLN A 131 6.92 17.36 -2.26
CA GLN A 131 6.70 17.20 -0.84
C GLN A 131 5.45 16.37 -0.65
N ILE A 132 5.51 15.38 0.22
CA ILE A 132 4.42 14.42 0.40
C ILE A 132 3.67 14.72 1.69
N VAL A 133 2.36 14.80 1.58
CA VAL A 133 1.50 14.91 2.75
C VAL A 133 1.04 13.50 3.09
N PHE A 134 1.78 12.85 3.98
CA PHE A 134 1.50 11.47 4.34
C PHE A 134 0.63 11.40 5.59
N THR A 135 -0.10 10.30 5.74
CA THR A 135 -0.94 10.08 6.89
C THR A 135 -0.38 8.92 7.70
N GLU A 136 -0.73 8.02 8.09
CA GLU A 136 -0.46 6.80 8.81
C GLU A 136 0.98 6.29 8.82
N HIS A 137 1.93 7.09 8.38
CA HIS A 137 3.34 6.71 8.34
C HIS A 137 4.15 7.67 9.21
N LEU A 138 5.42 7.33 9.47
CA LEU A 138 6.28 8.16 10.30
C LEU A 138 7.06 9.17 9.49
N ALA A 139 7.44 8.82 8.27
CA ALA A 139 8.28 9.65 7.43
C ALA A 139 8.24 9.17 6.00
N TYR A 140 8.77 9.97 5.08
CA TYR A 140 8.96 9.56 3.70
C TYR A 140 10.35 9.95 3.22
N LYS A 141 10.79 9.28 2.17
CA LYS A 141 12.05 9.59 1.49
C LYS A 141 11.88 9.39 0.00
N TRP A 142 12.57 10.20 -0.78
CA TRP A 142 12.79 9.93 -2.20
C TRP A 142 14.18 9.33 -2.31
N LEU A 143 14.29 8.12 -2.83
CA LEU A 143 15.57 7.39 -2.90
C LEU A 143 15.83 6.92 -4.32
N ASP A 144 17.10 6.89 -4.70
CA ASP A 144 17.47 6.24 -5.95
C ASP A 144 16.87 4.84 -5.95
N ALA A 145 16.42 4.38 -7.11
CA ALA A 145 15.69 3.12 -7.18
C ALA A 145 16.48 1.93 -6.62
N PRO A 146 17.78 1.77 -6.91
CA PRO A 146 18.51 0.67 -6.28
C PRO A 146 18.57 0.77 -4.76
N ALA A 147 18.68 1.99 -4.23
CA ALA A 147 18.71 2.18 -2.78
C ALA A 147 17.34 1.86 -2.16
N ALA A 148 16.26 2.26 -2.84
CA ALA A 148 14.90 1.94 -2.37
C ALA A 148 14.68 0.42 -2.36
N ALA A 149 15.11 -0.26 -3.43
CA ALA A 149 14.97 -1.69 -3.54
C ALA A 149 15.73 -2.41 -2.42
N ALA A 150 16.92 -1.90 -2.09
CA ALA A 150 17.74 -2.50 -1.03
C ALA A 150 17.20 -2.22 0.36
N LEU A 151 16.49 -1.11 0.54
CA LEU A 151 16.04 -0.69 1.85
C LEU A 151 14.83 -1.48 2.34
N THR A 152 13.92 -1.84 1.43
CA THR A 152 12.67 -2.46 1.86
C THR A 152 12.87 -3.89 2.34
N LYS A 153 12.16 -4.27 3.39
CA LYS A 153 12.14 -5.65 3.87
C LYS A 153 11.27 -6.54 3.01
N SER A 154 10.42 -5.96 2.17
CA SER A 154 9.47 -6.71 1.35
C SER A 154 10.14 -7.16 0.07
N TRP A 155 10.24 -8.47 -0.14
CA TRP A 155 10.83 -8.98 -1.38
C TRP A 155 9.98 -8.60 -2.60
N SER A 156 8.67 -8.54 -2.44
CA SER A 156 7.80 -8.17 -3.55
C SER A 156 7.97 -6.70 -3.92
N ASN A 157 8.08 -5.82 -2.93
CA ASN A 157 8.32 -4.41 -3.17
C ASN A 157 9.68 -4.22 -3.86
N ARG A 158 10.71 -4.94 -3.42
CA ARG A 158 12.02 -4.89 -4.06
C ARG A 158 11.93 -5.30 -5.51
N GLN A 159 11.27 -6.42 -5.79
CA GLN A 159 11.14 -6.90 -7.16
C GLN A 159 10.35 -5.94 -8.04
N ALA A 160 9.29 -5.34 -7.50
CA ALA A 160 8.51 -4.39 -8.27
C ALA A 160 9.36 -3.18 -8.66
N ILE A 161 10.15 -2.65 -7.73
CA ILE A 161 11.06 -1.55 -8.04
C ILE A 161 12.08 -1.98 -9.09
N GLU A 162 12.66 -3.16 -8.94
CA GLU A 162 13.66 -3.65 -9.88
C GLU A 162 13.09 -3.83 -11.28
N GLN A 163 11.91 -4.42 -11.37
CA GLN A 163 11.35 -4.74 -12.68
C GLN A 163 10.73 -3.55 -13.38
N PHE A 164 10.12 -2.64 -12.64
CA PHE A 164 9.30 -1.60 -13.25
C PHE A 164 9.87 -0.19 -13.12
N VAL A 165 10.96 -0.01 -12.40
CA VAL A 165 11.67 1.27 -12.37
C VAL A 165 13.10 1.11 -12.85
N ILE A 166 13.87 0.18 -12.28
CA ILE A 166 15.28 0.04 -12.62
C ILE A 166 15.44 -0.56 -14.01
N ASN A 167 14.73 -1.64 -14.29
CA ASN A 167 14.87 -2.37 -15.55
C ASN A 167 13.80 -2.04 -16.57
N ALA A 168 13.00 -1.01 -16.32
CA ALA A 168 12.01 -0.58 -17.28
C ALA A 168 12.72 0.06 -18.45
N ALA A 169 12.46 -0.42 -19.62
CA ALA A 169 13.14 0.08 -20.81
C ALA A 169 12.43 1.28 -21.39
#